data_5e5e2b4b76602319cdcdebfbc4eec48b
#
_entry.id   5e5e2b4b76602319cdcdebfbc4eec48b
#
_cell.length_a   1.000
_cell.length_b   1.000
_cell.length_c   1.000
_cell.angle_alpha   90.00
_cell.angle_beta   90.00
_cell.angle_gamma   90.00
#
_symmetry.space_group_name_H-M   'P 1'
#
loop_
_entity.id
_entity.type
_entity.pdbx_description
1 polymer ?
#
loop_
_entity_poly.entity_id
_entity_poly.type
_entity_poly.pdbx_seq_one_letter_code
_entity_poly.pdbx_strand_id
1 'polypeptide(L)'
;MDRIFITPLANKLASLNSINLANVKGSGPRGRITKVDIEKHLSGHSYSPKTEYQDKVEQRTDIAYEKIDIPKIRKIIAQKLTLSKSSIPHFYLRRNVKVGDLIDFRARANDAVGENNKISLNDFFIKACGCALIDFPDCNMIWQEQHMLRFKEVAIGVAISTEAGLYTPTLRSVDKKSLSQISSEMKALIQKAKNKQLRNSDFLDCAHAISNLGMFSIENFDAIINPPNSSILAVGAVKDEVVSENEGFLSCKQVALTLSVDHRTIDGALGAKFLDRIVFYLQIPAALMVR
;
A
#
# COMPACT_ATOMS: atom_id res chain seq x y z
N MET A 1 32.73 -44.90 -0.13
CA MET A 1 32.03 -43.62 -0.46
C MET A 1 31.84 -43.61 -1.96
N ASP A 2 30.60 -43.73 -2.41
CA ASP A 2 30.32 -43.73 -3.85
C ASP A 2 30.63 -42.35 -4.45
N ARG A 3 31.39 -42.37 -5.54
CA ARG A 3 31.85 -41.15 -6.20
C ARG A 3 30.70 -40.53 -6.97
N ILE A 4 30.18 -39.38 -6.49
CA ILE A 4 29.10 -38.63 -7.16
C ILE A 4 29.68 -38.00 -8.44
N PHE A 5 29.11 -38.36 -9.60
CA PHE A 5 29.46 -37.78 -10.88
C PHE A 5 28.60 -36.51 -11.11
N ILE A 6 29.24 -35.34 -11.21
CA ILE A 6 28.57 -34.05 -11.36
C ILE A 6 29.34 -33.19 -12.35
N THR A 7 28.62 -32.33 -13.12
CA THR A 7 29.28 -31.35 -13.99
C THR A 7 29.77 -30.15 -13.17
N PRO A 8 30.86 -29.45 -13.58
CA PRO A 8 31.41 -28.31 -12.86
C PRO A 8 30.37 -27.22 -12.60
N LEU A 9 29.50 -26.96 -13.59
CA LEU A 9 28.45 -25.96 -13.48
C LEU A 9 27.32 -26.37 -12.50
N ALA A 10 26.93 -27.66 -12.52
CA ALA A 10 25.98 -28.21 -11.57
C ALA A 10 26.51 -28.14 -10.13
N ASN A 11 27.82 -28.46 -9.95
CA ASN A 11 28.47 -28.40 -8.65
C ASN A 11 28.48 -26.96 -8.09
N LYS A 12 28.83 -25.98 -8.92
CA LYS A 12 28.81 -24.58 -8.54
C LYS A 12 27.39 -24.11 -8.14
N LEU A 13 26.36 -24.49 -8.91
CA LEU A 13 24.95 -24.19 -8.62
C LEU A 13 24.48 -24.87 -7.33
N ALA A 14 24.84 -26.15 -7.11
CA ALA A 14 24.47 -26.84 -5.89
C ALA A 14 25.13 -26.22 -4.65
N SER A 15 26.39 -25.82 -4.74
CA SER A 15 27.12 -25.15 -3.65
C SER A 15 26.51 -23.79 -3.33
N LEU A 16 26.12 -22.97 -4.34
CA LEU A 16 25.48 -21.65 -4.16
C LEU A 16 24.12 -21.77 -3.49
N ASN A 17 23.41 -22.89 -3.67
CA ASN A 17 22.08 -23.12 -3.12
C ASN A 17 22.04 -24.11 -1.95
N SER A 18 23.20 -24.48 -1.39
CA SER A 18 23.34 -25.40 -0.26
C SER A 18 22.63 -26.75 -0.47
N ILE A 19 22.63 -27.29 -1.72
CA ILE A 19 21.91 -28.50 -2.06
C ILE A 19 22.80 -29.74 -1.70
N ASN A 20 22.22 -30.68 -0.95
CA ASN A 20 22.85 -31.94 -0.69
C ASN A 20 22.75 -32.84 -1.94
N LEU A 21 23.88 -33.08 -2.60
CA LEU A 21 23.98 -33.83 -3.84
C LEU A 21 23.54 -35.32 -3.72
N ALA A 22 23.50 -35.87 -2.52
CA ALA A 22 22.98 -37.21 -2.28
C ALA A 22 21.48 -37.35 -2.58
N ASN A 23 20.74 -36.24 -2.55
CA ASN A 23 19.29 -36.18 -2.78
C ASN A 23 18.94 -35.86 -4.24
N VAL A 24 19.93 -35.70 -5.12
CA VAL A 24 19.70 -35.32 -6.52
C VAL A 24 20.00 -36.51 -7.43
N LYS A 25 19.02 -36.98 -8.20
CA LYS A 25 19.18 -38.01 -9.20
C LYS A 25 19.69 -37.41 -10.51
N GLY A 26 20.92 -37.79 -10.92
CA GLY A 26 21.51 -37.32 -12.17
C GLY A 26 20.86 -37.93 -13.42
N SER A 27 20.52 -37.11 -14.41
CA SER A 27 19.95 -37.50 -15.70
C SER A 27 21.00 -37.66 -16.82
N GLY A 28 22.23 -37.23 -16.57
CA GLY A 28 23.30 -37.33 -17.55
C GLY A 28 23.90 -38.73 -17.71
N PRO A 29 24.82 -38.95 -18.71
CA PRO A 29 25.46 -40.20 -18.96
C PRO A 29 26.15 -40.78 -17.70
N ARG A 30 25.92 -42.06 -17.44
CA ARG A 30 26.41 -42.80 -16.25
C ARG A 30 25.89 -42.21 -14.92
N GLY A 31 24.65 -41.63 -14.90
CA GLY A 31 24.07 -41.03 -13.69
C GLY A 31 24.70 -39.70 -13.28
N ARG A 32 25.33 -38.98 -14.19
CA ARG A 32 25.97 -37.69 -13.90
C ARG A 32 24.92 -36.61 -13.64
N ILE A 33 25.09 -35.90 -12.54
CA ILE A 33 24.25 -34.74 -12.19
C ILE A 33 24.59 -33.56 -13.11
N THR A 34 23.60 -33.05 -13.81
CA THR A 34 23.72 -31.93 -14.74
C THR A 34 23.08 -30.66 -14.14
N LYS A 35 23.29 -29.48 -14.78
CA LYS A 35 22.67 -28.23 -14.39
C LYS A 35 21.14 -28.35 -14.31
N VAL A 36 20.53 -29.03 -15.28
CA VAL A 36 19.08 -29.22 -15.37
C VAL A 36 18.52 -30.00 -14.18
N ASP A 37 19.29 -30.96 -13.66
CA ASP A 37 18.85 -31.74 -12.49
C ASP A 37 18.84 -30.90 -11.21
N ILE A 38 19.81 -30.02 -11.06
CA ILE A 38 19.84 -29.05 -9.95
C ILE A 38 18.68 -28.04 -10.07
N GLU A 39 18.44 -27.52 -11.28
CA GLU A 39 17.33 -26.61 -11.52
C GLU A 39 15.96 -27.26 -11.30
N LYS A 40 15.78 -28.49 -11.71
CA LYS A 40 14.58 -29.30 -11.41
C LYS A 40 14.42 -29.56 -9.91
N HIS A 41 15.52 -29.84 -9.23
CA HIS A 41 15.49 -30.04 -7.78
C HIS A 41 15.14 -28.76 -7.05
N LEU A 42 15.59 -27.59 -7.51
CA LEU A 42 15.21 -26.27 -7.02
C LEU A 42 13.76 -25.92 -7.34
N SER A 43 13.28 -26.25 -8.54
CA SER A 43 11.88 -26.00 -8.95
C SER A 43 10.89 -27.01 -8.35
N GLY A 44 11.34 -28.23 -8.03
CA GLY A 44 10.54 -29.23 -7.31
C GLY A 44 10.49 -28.98 -5.79
N HIS A 45 11.46 -28.29 -5.25
CA HIS A 45 11.43 -27.65 -3.95
C HIS A 45 11.05 -26.16 -4.18
N SER A 46 9.82 -25.90 -4.64
CA SER A 46 9.23 -24.63 -4.31
C SER A 46 9.29 -24.57 -2.78
N TYR A 47 10.18 -23.73 -2.27
CA TYR A 47 10.23 -23.35 -0.87
C TYR A 47 8.92 -22.63 -0.56
N SER A 48 7.87 -23.42 -0.39
CA SER A 48 6.81 -23.09 0.53
C SER A 48 7.48 -23.21 1.89
N PRO A 49 7.62 -22.17 2.67
CA PRO A 49 7.77 -22.33 4.08
C PRO A 49 6.46 -23.00 4.54
N LYS A 50 6.37 -24.31 4.46
CA LYS A 50 5.49 -25.08 5.33
C LYS A 50 6.03 -24.76 6.70
N THR A 51 5.36 -23.82 7.31
CA THR A 51 5.59 -23.38 8.66
C THR A 51 5.43 -24.62 9.54
N GLU A 52 6.55 -25.30 9.85
CA GLU A 52 6.62 -26.22 11.01
C GLU A 52 6.08 -25.59 12.29
N TYR A 53 5.78 -24.30 12.25
CA TYR A 53 5.17 -23.52 13.33
C TYR A 53 3.67 -23.80 13.48
N GLN A 54 2.94 -24.11 12.41
CA GLN A 54 1.47 -24.35 12.48
C GLN A 54 1.15 -25.72 13.06
N ASP A 55 1.91 -26.77 12.69
CA ASP A 55 1.68 -28.11 13.25
C ASP A 55 2.09 -28.22 14.74
N LYS A 56 2.99 -27.34 15.21
CA LYS A 56 3.45 -27.32 16.60
C LYS A 56 2.51 -26.62 17.57
N VAL A 57 1.64 -25.72 17.09
CA VAL A 57 0.67 -25.00 17.95
C VAL A 57 -0.47 -25.91 18.35
N GLU A 58 -0.99 -26.73 17.45
CA GLU A 58 -2.08 -27.70 17.74
C GLU A 58 -1.65 -28.77 18.75
N GLN A 59 -0.34 -29.10 18.82
CA GLN A 59 0.20 -30.13 19.74
C GLN A 59 0.58 -29.60 21.14
N ARG A 60 0.52 -28.27 21.37
CA ARG A 60 1.04 -27.63 22.59
C ARG A 60 0.04 -26.80 23.37
N THR A 61 -1.21 -26.67 22.91
CA THR A 61 -2.18 -25.85 23.61
C THR A 61 -3.19 -26.71 24.35
N ASP A 62 -3.22 -26.58 25.68
CA ASP A 62 -4.26 -27.14 26.56
C ASP A 62 -5.47 -26.18 26.64
N ILE A 63 -5.43 -25.04 25.90
CA ILE A 63 -6.51 -24.07 25.86
C ILE A 63 -7.50 -24.52 24.79
N ALA A 64 -8.78 -24.57 25.14
CA ALA A 64 -9.85 -24.89 24.21
C ALA A 64 -9.89 -23.85 23.06
N TYR A 65 -9.96 -24.31 21.82
CA TYR A 65 -10.01 -23.46 20.63
C TYR A 65 -11.04 -23.96 19.63
N GLU A 66 -11.53 -23.05 18.79
CA GLU A 66 -12.37 -23.34 17.65
C GLU A 66 -11.59 -23.13 16.35
N LYS A 67 -11.70 -24.09 15.43
CA LYS A 67 -11.13 -23.96 14.08
C LYS A 67 -12.11 -23.22 13.19
N ILE A 68 -11.68 -22.03 12.69
CA ILE A 68 -12.50 -21.21 11.80
C ILE A 68 -11.87 -21.23 10.40
N ASP A 69 -12.65 -21.58 9.39
CA ASP A 69 -12.24 -21.57 8.00
C ASP A 69 -11.91 -20.14 7.53
N ILE A 70 -10.77 -19.98 6.86
CA ILE A 70 -10.36 -18.69 6.34
C ILE A 70 -11.12 -18.39 5.04
N PRO A 71 -11.92 -17.31 4.98
CA PRO A 71 -12.60 -16.89 3.77
C PRO A 71 -11.64 -16.67 2.61
N LYS A 72 -12.06 -16.98 1.37
CA LYS A 72 -11.21 -16.85 0.16
C LYS A 72 -10.59 -15.44 0.02
N ILE A 73 -11.39 -14.39 0.25
CA ILE A 73 -10.91 -13.00 0.18
C ILE A 73 -9.79 -12.73 1.19
N ARG A 74 -9.89 -13.27 2.42
CA ARG A 74 -8.86 -13.10 3.45
C ARG A 74 -7.56 -13.81 3.08
N LYS A 75 -7.64 -14.98 2.41
CA LYS A 75 -6.45 -15.68 1.89
C LYS A 75 -5.72 -14.83 0.84
N ILE A 76 -6.46 -14.21 -0.09
CA ILE A 76 -5.90 -13.33 -1.13
C ILE A 76 -5.24 -12.10 -0.49
N ILE A 77 -5.91 -11.45 0.47
CA ILE A 77 -5.38 -10.30 1.19
C ILE A 77 -4.08 -10.69 1.93
N ALA A 78 -4.10 -11.80 2.65
CA ALA A 78 -2.92 -12.29 3.38
C ALA A 78 -1.72 -12.52 2.45
N GLN A 79 -1.93 -13.18 1.31
CA GLN A 79 -0.87 -13.42 0.32
C GLN A 79 -0.31 -12.11 -0.24
N LYS A 80 -1.17 -11.16 -0.64
CA LYS A 80 -0.75 -9.86 -1.18
C LYS A 80 0.02 -9.03 -0.15
N LEU A 81 -0.47 -8.95 1.08
CA LEU A 81 0.17 -8.14 2.11
C LEU A 81 1.48 -8.77 2.61
N THR A 82 1.54 -10.10 2.72
CA THR A 82 2.79 -10.81 3.05
C THR A 82 3.82 -10.58 1.96
N LEU A 83 3.44 -10.73 0.68
CA LEU A 83 4.33 -10.44 -0.46
C LEU A 83 4.82 -8.99 -0.42
N SER A 84 3.92 -8.04 -0.22
CA SER A 84 4.27 -6.62 -0.12
C SER A 84 5.32 -6.38 0.98
N LYS A 85 5.06 -6.88 2.19
CA LYS A 85 5.94 -6.61 3.34
C LYS A 85 7.29 -7.31 3.24
N SER A 86 7.37 -8.44 2.52
CA SER A 86 8.61 -9.19 2.32
C SER A 86 9.44 -8.72 1.12
N SER A 87 8.81 -8.15 0.07
CA SER A 87 9.49 -7.81 -1.18
C SER A 87 9.66 -6.30 -1.41
N ILE A 88 8.86 -5.45 -0.78
CA ILE A 88 8.95 -4.00 -0.93
C ILE A 88 9.74 -3.41 0.23
N PRO A 89 10.88 -2.74 -0.02
CA PRO A 89 11.60 -2.00 1.02
C PRO A 89 10.82 -0.73 1.40
N HIS A 90 9.90 -0.86 2.36
CA HIS A 90 9.10 0.25 2.85
C HIS A 90 9.96 1.29 3.57
N PHE A 91 9.80 2.55 3.19
CA PHE A 91 10.35 3.70 3.88
C PHE A 91 9.22 4.65 4.30
N TYR A 92 9.27 5.18 5.52
CA TYR A 92 8.16 5.90 6.14
C TYR A 92 8.53 7.34 6.43
N LEU A 93 7.73 8.28 5.93
CA LEU A 93 7.86 9.71 6.16
C LEU A 93 6.64 10.21 6.94
N ARG A 94 6.87 10.89 8.07
CA ARG A 94 5.77 11.35 8.95
C ARG A 94 5.77 12.85 9.09
N ARG A 95 4.58 13.44 9.12
CA ARG A 95 4.39 14.86 9.35
C ARG A 95 3.05 15.15 10.02
N ASN A 96 3.08 15.99 11.04
CA ASN A 96 1.87 16.57 11.61
C ASN A 96 1.52 17.84 10.85
N VAL A 97 0.24 18.03 10.54
CA VAL A 97 -0.25 19.10 9.67
C VAL A 97 -1.37 19.85 10.37
N LYS A 98 -1.24 21.18 10.48
CA LYS A 98 -2.33 22.05 10.93
C LYS A 98 -3.42 22.02 9.87
N VAL A 99 -4.66 21.68 10.25
CA VAL A 99 -5.83 21.54 9.34
C VAL A 99 -7.02 22.39 9.74
N GLY A 100 -6.84 23.36 10.65
CA GLY A 100 -7.90 24.28 11.06
C GLY A 100 -8.50 25.00 9.86
N ASP A 101 -7.68 25.68 9.06
CA ASP A 101 -8.11 26.43 7.87
C ASP A 101 -8.80 25.55 6.84
N LEU A 102 -8.35 24.30 6.69
CA LEU A 102 -8.99 23.32 5.81
C LEU A 102 -10.39 22.95 6.29
N ILE A 103 -10.57 22.76 7.60
CA ILE A 103 -11.86 22.43 8.20
C ILE A 103 -12.83 23.58 8.03
N ASP A 104 -12.39 24.81 8.28
CA ASP A 104 -13.19 26.03 8.13
C ASP A 104 -13.54 26.28 6.66
N PHE A 105 -12.58 26.07 5.75
CA PHE A 105 -12.82 26.16 4.32
C PHE A 105 -13.87 25.14 3.87
N ARG A 106 -13.75 23.88 4.32
CA ARG A 106 -14.73 22.83 4.03
C ARG A 106 -16.12 23.17 4.57
N ALA A 107 -16.22 23.72 5.77
CA ALA A 107 -17.49 24.12 6.37
C ALA A 107 -18.19 25.14 5.47
N ARG A 108 -17.51 26.23 5.12
CA ARG A 108 -18.04 27.28 4.22
C ARG A 108 -18.40 26.74 2.83
N ALA A 109 -17.59 25.84 2.26
CA ALA A 109 -17.89 25.20 0.97
C ALA A 109 -19.16 24.33 1.07
N ASN A 110 -19.34 23.60 2.16
CA ASN A 110 -20.50 22.74 2.38
C ASN A 110 -21.79 23.54 2.62
N ASP A 111 -21.72 24.71 3.27
CA ASP A 111 -22.84 25.59 3.43
C ASP A 111 -23.36 26.09 2.06
N ALA A 112 -22.46 26.31 1.11
CA ALA A 112 -22.80 26.79 -0.23
C ALA A 112 -23.40 25.73 -1.15
N VAL A 113 -23.03 24.42 -1.00
CA VAL A 113 -23.43 23.34 -1.92
C VAL A 113 -24.64 22.52 -1.46
N GLY A 114 -25.10 22.69 -0.23
CA GLY A 114 -26.27 22.01 0.36
C GLY A 114 -25.98 20.53 0.76
N GLU A 115 -26.94 19.93 1.48
CA GLU A 115 -26.78 18.63 2.18
C GLU A 115 -26.34 17.48 1.28
N ASN A 116 -26.93 17.34 0.09
CA ASN A 116 -26.67 16.18 -0.79
C ASN A 116 -25.28 16.22 -1.44
N ASN A 117 -24.65 17.39 -1.51
CA ASN A 117 -23.38 17.61 -2.19
C ASN A 117 -22.22 17.85 -1.22
N LYS A 118 -22.41 17.58 0.07
CA LYS A 118 -21.38 17.76 1.09
C LYS A 118 -20.08 17.04 0.74
N ILE A 119 -19.00 17.79 0.84
CA ILE A 119 -17.62 17.35 0.61
C ILE A 119 -17.05 16.88 1.94
N SER A 120 -16.43 15.70 1.94
CA SER A 120 -15.76 15.14 3.12
C SER A 120 -14.33 15.67 3.24
N LEU A 121 -13.75 15.59 4.43
CA LEU A 121 -12.33 15.91 4.62
C LEU A 121 -11.42 14.98 3.79
N ASN A 122 -11.85 13.72 3.61
CA ASN A 122 -11.13 12.75 2.80
C ASN A 122 -11.01 13.15 1.33
N ASP A 123 -12.02 13.83 0.78
CA ASP A 123 -12.01 14.30 -0.61
C ASP A 123 -10.91 15.34 -0.84
N PHE A 124 -10.62 16.17 0.18
CA PHE A 124 -9.49 17.10 0.15
C PHE A 124 -8.15 16.38 0.17
N PHE A 125 -7.98 15.33 0.98
CA PHE A 125 -6.76 14.52 0.96
C PHE A 125 -6.55 13.87 -0.39
N ILE A 126 -7.60 13.32 -1.00
CA ILE A 126 -7.56 12.71 -2.32
C ILE A 126 -7.13 13.76 -3.38
N LYS A 127 -7.77 14.93 -3.39
CA LYS A 127 -7.44 16.01 -4.33
C LYS A 127 -6.01 16.53 -4.12
N ALA A 128 -5.58 16.73 -2.87
CA ALA A 128 -4.22 17.17 -2.54
C ALA A 128 -3.16 16.18 -3.05
N CYS A 129 -3.37 14.87 -2.86
CA CYS A 129 -2.49 13.84 -3.43
C CYS A 129 -2.49 13.89 -4.95
N GLY A 130 -3.67 14.05 -5.59
CA GLY A 130 -3.77 14.15 -7.03
C GLY A 130 -3.00 15.34 -7.61
N CYS A 131 -3.12 16.51 -7.02
CA CYS A 131 -2.36 17.69 -7.43
C CYS A 131 -0.85 17.52 -7.18
N ALA A 132 -0.47 16.93 -6.05
CA ALA A 132 0.93 16.67 -5.74
C ALA A 132 1.58 15.68 -6.71
N LEU A 133 0.85 14.69 -7.22
CA LEU A 133 1.35 13.74 -8.24
C LEU A 133 1.61 14.42 -9.60
N ILE A 134 0.87 15.48 -9.93
CA ILE A 134 1.18 16.33 -11.11
C ILE A 134 2.47 17.10 -10.92
N ASP A 135 2.66 17.69 -9.71
CA ASP A 135 3.87 18.45 -9.41
C ASP A 135 5.12 17.54 -9.29
N PHE A 136 4.92 16.27 -8.91
CA PHE A 136 5.96 15.25 -8.74
C PHE A 136 5.65 13.99 -9.56
N PRO A 137 5.77 14.03 -10.90
CA PRO A 137 5.42 12.88 -11.76
C PRO A 137 6.32 11.65 -11.52
N ASP A 138 7.49 11.83 -10.91
CA ASP A 138 8.35 10.72 -10.50
C ASP A 138 7.79 9.92 -9.30
N CYS A 139 6.81 10.47 -8.58
CA CYS A 139 6.03 9.72 -7.59
C CYS A 139 4.83 8.98 -8.22
N ASN A 140 4.49 9.26 -9.49
CA ASN A 140 3.41 8.59 -10.21
C ASN A 140 3.92 7.41 -11.05
N MET A 141 4.77 6.57 -10.45
CA MET A 141 5.40 5.40 -11.07
C MET A 141 5.21 4.16 -10.21
N ILE A 142 5.26 2.98 -10.86
CA ILE A 142 5.32 1.69 -10.19
C ILE A 142 6.58 0.93 -10.58
N TRP A 143 7.11 0.14 -9.63
CA TRP A 143 8.25 -0.73 -9.85
C TRP A 143 7.86 -1.97 -10.62
N GLN A 144 8.66 -2.30 -11.65
CA GLN A 144 8.69 -3.61 -12.28
C GLN A 144 10.14 -4.08 -12.36
N GLU A 145 10.38 -5.38 -12.42
CA GLU A 145 11.74 -5.94 -12.27
C GLU A 145 12.79 -5.35 -13.23
N GLN A 146 12.39 -5.00 -14.45
CA GLN A 146 13.32 -4.51 -15.48
C GLN A 146 13.14 -3.03 -15.83
N HIS A 147 12.04 -2.41 -15.41
CA HIS A 147 11.71 -1.01 -15.71
C HIS A 147 10.72 -0.45 -14.70
N MET A 148 10.52 0.85 -14.70
CA MET A 148 9.45 1.52 -13.99
C MET A 148 8.38 1.99 -14.98
N LEU A 149 7.10 1.85 -14.62
CA LEU A 149 5.99 2.39 -15.39
C LEU A 149 5.56 3.73 -14.80
N ARG A 150 5.73 4.81 -15.58
CA ARG A 150 5.21 6.13 -15.23
C ARG A 150 3.82 6.30 -15.82
N PHE A 151 2.82 6.52 -14.97
CA PHE A 151 1.48 6.79 -15.42
C PHE A 151 1.36 8.22 -15.95
N LYS A 152 0.65 8.38 -17.07
CA LYS A 152 0.32 9.70 -17.64
C LYS A 152 -0.96 10.29 -17.05
N GLU A 153 -1.78 9.45 -16.44
CA GLU A 153 -3.01 9.80 -15.76
C GLU A 153 -2.78 9.70 -14.24
N VAL A 154 -3.38 10.60 -13.49
CA VAL A 154 -3.35 10.54 -12.02
C VAL A 154 -4.55 9.75 -11.53
N ALA A 155 -4.27 8.57 -11.03
CA ALA A 155 -5.25 7.68 -10.42
C ALA A 155 -4.85 7.40 -8.96
N ILE A 156 -5.83 7.37 -8.05
CA ILE A 156 -5.60 7.15 -6.62
C ILE A 156 -6.49 6.02 -6.12
N GLY A 157 -5.85 5.02 -5.51
CA GLY A 157 -6.53 3.96 -4.79
C GLY A 157 -7.03 4.48 -3.43
N VAL A 158 -8.29 4.23 -3.08
CA VAL A 158 -8.83 4.66 -1.79
C VAL A 158 -9.28 3.44 -1.00
N ALA A 159 -8.68 3.24 0.18
CA ALA A 159 -9.03 2.12 1.05
C ALA A 159 -10.43 2.33 1.67
N ILE A 160 -11.33 1.39 1.42
CA ILE A 160 -12.70 1.37 1.94
C ILE A 160 -12.89 0.11 2.79
N SER A 161 -13.15 0.29 4.08
CA SER A 161 -13.48 -0.81 4.98
C SER A 161 -14.96 -1.17 4.88
N THR A 162 -15.25 -2.48 4.77
CA THR A 162 -16.60 -3.04 4.79
C THR A 162 -16.62 -4.28 5.68
N GLU A 163 -17.81 -4.77 6.02
CA GLU A 163 -17.96 -6.05 6.76
C GLU A 163 -17.31 -7.24 6.02
N ALA A 164 -17.31 -7.22 4.70
CA ALA A 164 -16.71 -8.26 3.87
C ALA A 164 -15.18 -8.19 3.78
N GLY A 165 -14.57 -7.07 4.20
CA GLY A 165 -13.13 -6.84 4.16
C GLY A 165 -12.75 -5.45 3.65
N LEU A 166 -11.44 -5.26 3.42
CA LEU A 166 -10.87 -4.02 2.90
C LEU A 166 -10.77 -4.09 1.37
N TYR A 167 -11.35 -3.10 0.71
CA TYR A 167 -11.25 -2.89 -0.73
C TYR A 167 -10.50 -1.59 -1.03
N THR A 168 -9.78 -1.54 -2.15
CA THR A 168 -9.07 -0.34 -2.58
C THR A 168 -9.45 0.00 -4.02
N PRO A 169 -10.69 0.44 -4.29
CA PRO A 169 -11.06 0.90 -5.61
C PRO A 169 -10.27 2.16 -5.99
N THR A 170 -10.20 2.44 -7.30
CA THR A 170 -9.36 3.49 -7.87
C THR A 170 -10.21 4.61 -8.46
N LEU A 171 -9.95 5.85 -8.02
CA LEU A 171 -10.44 7.08 -8.65
C LEU A 171 -9.48 7.50 -9.76
N ARG A 172 -10.00 7.73 -10.95
CA ARG A 172 -9.21 8.15 -12.11
C ARG A 172 -9.21 9.67 -12.28
N SER A 173 -8.19 10.20 -12.95
CA SER A 173 -8.08 11.62 -13.36
C SER A 173 -8.39 12.58 -12.20
N VAL A 174 -7.88 12.28 -11.01
CA VAL A 174 -8.18 13.03 -9.78
C VAL A 174 -7.70 14.49 -9.89
N ASP A 175 -6.61 14.72 -10.61
CA ASP A 175 -6.06 16.02 -10.93
C ASP A 175 -7.06 16.93 -11.64
N LYS A 176 -7.87 16.37 -12.56
CA LYS A 176 -8.82 17.10 -13.42
C LYS A 176 -10.20 17.25 -12.82
N LYS A 177 -10.51 16.56 -11.71
CA LYS A 177 -11.83 16.58 -11.09
C LYS A 177 -11.94 17.66 -10.03
N SER A 178 -13.11 18.29 -9.98
CA SER A 178 -13.48 19.13 -8.85
C SER A 178 -13.69 18.31 -7.58
N LEU A 179 -13.64 18.95 -6.42
CA LEU A 179 -13.95 18.30 -5.14
C LEU A 179 -15.36 17.68 -5.12
N SER A 180 -16.32 18.34 -5.74
CA SER A 180 -17.69 17.81 -5.84
C SER A 180 -17.77 16.54 -6.68
N GLN A 181 -17.02 16.47 -7.78
CA GLN A 181 -16.92 15.24 -8.59
C GLN A 181 -16.24 14.11 -7.84
N ILE A 182 -15.13 14.39 -7.15
CA ILE A 182 -14.44 13.40 -6.30
C ILE A 182 -15.40 12.89 -5.22
N SER A 183 -16.11 13.79 -4.51
CA SER A 183 -17.07 13.43 -3.48
C SER A 183 -18.18 12.52 -3.99
N SER A 184 -18.76 12.88 -5.14
CA SER A 184 -19.84 12.09 -5.78
C SER A 184 -19.37 10.69 -6.16
N GLU A 185 -18.20 10.56 -6.80
CA GLU A 185 -17.63 9.25 -7.17
C GLU A 185 -17.25 8.43 -5.94
N MET A 186 -16.69 9.05 -4.90
CA MET A 186 -16.39 8.37 -3.65
C MET A 186 -17.64 7.82 -2.99
N LYS A 187 -18.72 8.59 -2.92
CA LYS A 187 -20.03 8.13 -2.41
C LYS A 187 -20.53 6.91 -3.19
N ALA A 188 -20.44 6.97 -4.53
CA ALA A 188 -20.82 5.85 -5.39
C ALA A 188 -19.95 4.60 -5.17
N LEU A 189 -18.62 4.75 -5.04
CA LEU A 189 -17.70 3.63 -4.76
C LEU A 189 -17.96 3.02 -3.39
N ILE A 190 -18.19 3.84 -2.36
CA ILE A 190 -18.53 3.37 -1.01
C ILE A 190 -19.84 2.56 -1.04
N GLN A 191 -20.85 3.04 -1.77
CA GLN A 191 -22.13 2.34 -1.89
C GLN A 191 -21.97 1.01 -2.63
N LYS A 192 -21.22 0.98 -3.73
CA LYS A 192 -20.88 -0.27 -4.44
C LYS A 192 -20.12 -1.25 -3.55
N ALA A 193 -19.17 -0.75 -2.75
CA ALA A 193 -18.39 -1.58 -1.82
C ALA A 193 -19.29 -2.23 -0.75
N LYS A 194 -20.17 -1.46 -0.13
CA LYS A 194 -21.14 -1.94 0.87
C LYS A 194 -22.09 -2.99 0.28
N ASN A 195 -22.55 -2.78 -0.94
CA ASN A 195 -23.47 -3.68 -1.64
C ASN A 195 -22.77 -4.87 -2.33
N LYS A 196 -21.44 -5.03 -2.17
CA LYS A 196 -20.64 -6.06 -2.85
C LYS A 196 -20.75 -6.01 -4.39
N GLN A 197 -20.89 -4.81 -4.94
CA GLN A 197 -21.10 -4.55 -6.37
C GLN A 197 -19.85 -3.97 -7.07
N LEU A 198 -18.69 -3.94 -6.38
CA LEU A 198 -17.44 -3.55 -7.02
C LEU A 198 -17.07 -4.55 -8.11
N ARG A 199 -16.66 -4.03 -9.26
CA ARG A 199 -16.25 -4.81 -10.44
C ARG A 199 -14.73 -4.71 -10.63
N ASN A 200 -14.15 -5.60 -11.43
CA ASN A 200 -12.73 -5.54 -11.76
C ASN A 200 -12.31 -4.19 -12.36
N SER A 201 -13.20 -3.52 -13.10
CA SER A 201 -12.96 -2.18 -13.62
C SER A 201 -12.86 -1.07 -12.57
N ASP A 202 -13.32 -1.31 -11.36
CA ASP A 202 -13.19 -0.38 -10.24
C ASP A 202 -11.80 -0.50 -9.56
N PHE A 203 -10.97 -1.50 -9.94
CA PHE A 203 -9.64 -1.75 -9.40
C PHE A 203 -8.60 -1.62 -10.52
N LEU A 204 -8.12 -0.41 -10.73
CA LEU A 204 -7.08 -0.14 -11.73
C LEU A 204 -5.73 0.02 -11.05
N ASP A 205 -4.68 -0.29 -11.78
CA ASP A 205 -3.33 -0.03 -11.31
C ASP A 205 -3.10 1.49 -11.19
N CYS A 206 -2.52 1.89 -10.08
CA CYS A 206 -2.15 3.28 -9.81
C CYS A 206 -0.88 3.29 -8.95
N ALA A 207 -0.18 4.42 -8.91
CA ALA A 207 1.06 4.54 -8.16
C ALA A 207 0.81 4.85 -6.67
N HIS A 208 -0.30 5.49 -6.34
CA HIS A 208 -0.56 6.03 -5.01
C HIS A 208 -1.92 5.58 -4.46
N ALA A 209 -1.96 5.32 -3.17
CA ALA A 209 -3.19 5.02 -2.46
C ALA A 209 -3.35 5.89 -1.21
N ILE A 210 -4.56 5.94 -0.67
CA ILE A 210 -4.89 6.60 0.60
C ILE A 210 -5.62 5.63 1.50
N SER A 211 -5.20 5.60 2.78
CA SER A 211 -5.89 4.88 3.86
C SER A 211 -6.18 5.86 5.00
N ASN A 212 -7.44 6.01 5.36
CA ASN A 212 -7.86 6.93 6.40
C ASN A 212 -8.50 6.16 7.56
N LEU A 213 -7.90 6.24 8.75
CA LEU A 213 -8.40 5.66 9.99
C LEU A 213 -8.79 6.72 11.03
N GLY A 214 -8.91 7.99 10.62
CA GLY A 214 -9.28 9.08 11.51
C GLY A 214 -10.62 8.90 12.20
N MET A 215 -11.57 8.21 11.56
CA MET A 215 -12.87 7.87 12.16
C MET A 215 -12.78 6.88 13.33
N PHE A 216 -11.67 6.16 13.48
CA PHE A 216 -11.43 5.21 14.56
C PHE A 216 -10.55 5.80 15.66
N SER A 217 -10.35 7.10 15.70
CA SER A 217 -9.50 7.81 16.66
C SER A 217 -8.05 7.34 16.69
N ILE A 218 -7.56 6.75 15.58
CA ILE A 218 -6.16 6.34 15.43
C ILE A 218 -5.32 7.58 15.15
N GLU A 219 -4.35 7.86 16.00
CA GLU A 219 -3.49 9.03 15.86
C GLU A 219 -2.62 8.96 14.60
N ASN A 220 -1.87 7.89 14.45
CA ASN A 220 -1.05 7.62 13.27
C ASN A 220 -0.88 6.11 13.08
N PHE A 221 -0.52 5.69 11.87
CA PHE A 221 -0.23 4.30 11.54
C PHE A 221 0.61 4.22 10.28
N ASP A 222 1.33 3.11 10.14
CA ASP A 222 2.15 2.80 8.96
C ASP A 222 1.35 1.87 8.04
N ALA A 223 0.77 2.42 6.99
CA ALA A 223 0.03 1.63 6.01
C ALA A 223 0.98 0.73 5.21
N ILE A 224 0.57 -0.52 4.97
CA ILE A 224 1.28 -1.44 4.08
C ILE A 224 0.92 -1.06 2.64
N ILE A 225 1.93 -0.92 1.78
CA ILE A 225 1.73 -0.65 0.36
C ILE A 225 0.98 -1.83 -0.27
N ASN A 226 -0.10 -1.55 -0.99
CA ASN A 226 -0.84 -2.57 -1.74
C ASN A 226 -0.27 -2.69 -3.16
N PRO A 227 0.47 -3.76 -3.49
CA PRO A 227 1.03 -3.89 -4.83
C PRO A 227 -0.05 -3.85 -5.92
N PRO A 228 0.21 -3.17 -7.07
CA PRO A 228 1.49 -2.66 -7.54
C PRO A 228 1.83 -1.20 -7.13
N ASN A 229 1.07 -0.58 -6.21
CA ASN A 229 1.34 0.80 -5.79
C ASN A 229 2.79 0.98 -5.30
N SER A 230 3.34 2.17 -5.51
CA SER A 230 4.64 2.58 -4.97
C SER A 230 4.55 3.41 -3.70
N SER A 231 3.36 3.88 -3.37
CA SER A 231 3.17 4.67 -2.15
C SER A 231 1.73 4.59 -1.63
N ILE A 232 1.60 4.86 -0.33
CA ILE A 232 0.31 4.99 0.33
C ILE A 232 0.38 6.05 1.43
N LEU A 233 -0.60 6.96 1.44
CA LEU A 233 -0.76 7.95 2.50
C LEU A 233 -1.71 7.42 3.56
N ALA A 234 -1.21 7.27 4.78
CA ALA A 234 -2.00 7.01 5.97
C ALA A 234 -2.43 8.33 6.62
N VAL A 235 -3.73 8.48 6.89
CA VAL A 235 -4.33 9.67 7.50
C VAL A 235 -4.90 9.29 8.86
N GLY A 236 -4.39 9.93 9.90
CA GLY A 236 -4.85 9.77 11.27
C GLY A 236 -6.08 10.61 11.63
N ALA A 237 -6.47 10.57 12.90
CA ALA A 237 -7.54 11.39 13.43
C ALA A 237 -7.12 12.87 13.52
N VAL A 238 -8.09 13.76 13.28
CA VAL A 238 -7.94 15.18 13.63
C VAL A 238 -8.08 15.32 15.13
N LYS A 239 -7.13 15.99 15.77
CA LYS A 239 -7.13 16.25 17.20
C LYS A 239 -6.72 17.69 17.50
N ASP A 240 -7.11 18.18 18.67
CA ASP A 240 -6.66 19.47 19.18
C ASP A 240 -5.28 19.28 19.83
N GLU A 241 -4.31 20.03 19.35
CA GLU A 241 -2.91 20.01 19.84
C GLU A 241 -2.47 21.40 20.27
N VAL A 242 -1.70 21.46 21.33
CA VAL A 242 -1.07 22.69 21.77
C VAL A 242 0.32 22.79 21.16
N VAL A 243 0.53 23.81 20.35
CA VAL A 243 1.83 24.08 19.71
C VAL A 243 2.42 25.39 20.22
N SER A 244 3.73 25.47 20.28
CA SER A 244 4.43 26.72 20.57
C SER A 244 4.45 27.59 19.31
N GLU A 245 4.00 28.84 19.42
CA GLU A 245 4.01 29.81 18.33
C GLU A 245 4.20 31.23 18.87
N ASN A 246 5.17 32.01 18.35
CA ASN A 246 5.40 33.42 18.70
C ASN A 246 5.48 33.69 20.23
N GLU A 247 6.34 32.94 20.93
CA GLU A 247 6.54 33.04 22.40
C GLU A 247 5.32 32.68 23.27
N GLY A 248 4.30 32.02 22.67
CA GLY A 248 3.09 31.56 23.35
C GLY A 248 2.71 30.13 22.98
N PHE A 249 1.54 29.72 23.46
CA PHE A 249 0.91 28.45 23.11
C PHE A 249 -0.35 28.68 22.33
N LEU A 250 -0.51 27.96 21.23
CA LEU A 250 -1.71 27.98 20.41
C LEU A 250 -2.33 26.58 20.36
N SER A 251 -3.63 26.49 20.65
CA SER A 251 -4.40 25.28 20.35
C SER A 251 -4.77 25.27 18.87
N CYS A 252 -4.43 24.21 18.16
CA CYS A 252 -4.76 24.06 16.75
C CYS A 252 -5.19 22.64 16.41
N LYS A 253 -6.04 22.50 15.41
CA LYS A 253 -6.43 21.19 14.87
C LYS A 253 -5.30 20.63 14.00
N GLN A 254 -4.84 19.43 14.35
CA GLN A 254 -3.78 18.72 13.61
C GLN A 254 -4.24 17.35 13.17
N VAL A 255 -3.63 16.88 12.10
CA VAL A 255 -3.70 15.49 11.61
C VAL A 255 -2.29 14.96 11.41
N ALA A 256 -2.05 13.74 11.83
CA ALA A 256 -0.81 13.04 11.50
C ALA A 256 -0.94 12.35 10.15
N LEU A 257 0.03 12.59 9.28
CA LEU A 257 0.18 11.94 7.98
C LEU A 257 1.42 11.05 8.00
N THR A 258 1.26 9.81 7.54
CA THR A 258 2.39 8.91 7.28
C THR A 258 2.37 8.49 5.82
N LEU A 259 3.40 8.83 5.08
CA LEU A 259 3.62 8.39 3.71
C LEU A 259 4.54 7.17 3.73
N SER A 260 4.00 5.99 3.38
CA SER A 260 4.80 4.79 3.12
C SER A 260 5.17 4.76 1.64
N VAL A 261 6.45 4.60 1.31
CA VAL A 261 6.94 4.54 -0.08
C VAL A 261 7.76 3.27 -0.33
N ASP A 262 7.71 2.79 -1.56
CA ASP A 262 8.64 1.80 -2.09
C ASP A 262 9.97 2.49 -2.38
N HIS A 263 10.98 2.24 -1.54
CA HIS A 263 12.27 2.92 -1.65
C HIS A 263 13.04 2.58 -2.94
N ARG A 264 12.57 1.64 -3.75
CA ARG A 264 13.11 1.34 -5.09
C ARG A 264 12.66 2.37 -6.12
N THR A 265 11.46 2.96 -5.94
CA THR A 265 10.88 3.99 -6.83
C THR A 265 11.02 5.40 -6.29
N ILE A 266 10.85 5.58 -4.99
CA ILE A 266 10.80 6.90 -4.34
C ILE A 266 11.85 6.93 -3.24
N ASP A 267 12.90 7.73 -3.43
CA ASP A 267 13.91 7.96 -2.40
C ASP A 267 13.42 8.92 -1.30
N GLY A 268 14.24 9.07 -0.24
CA GLY A 268 13.87 9.89 0.91
C GLY A 268 13.66 11.36 0.57
N ALA A 269 14.47 11.94 -0.32
CA ALA A 269 14.36 13.35 -0.69
C ALA A 269 13.14 13.62 -1.57
N LEU A 270 12.88 12.75 -2.55
CA LEU A 270 11.71 12.84 -3.41
C LEU A 270 10.42 12.64 -2.60
N GLY A 271 10.38 11.62 -1.73
CA GLY A 271 9.24 11.37 -0.87
C GLY A 271 8.96 12.50 0.11
N ALA A 272 9.99 13.13 0.68
CA ALA A 272 9.86 14.29 1.56
C ALA A 272 9.26 15.50 0.83
N LYS A 273 9.74 15.82 -0.38
CA LYS A 273 9.20 16.89 -1.22
C LYS A 273 7.75 16.61 -1.64
N PHE A 274 7.44 15.37 -1.97
CA PHE A 274 6.08 14.95 -2.32
C PHE A 274 5.12 15.12 -1.12
N LEU A 275 5.51 14.64 0.06
CA LEU A 275 4.72 14.83 1.27
C LEU A 275 4.56 16.32 1.62
N ASP A 276 5.63 17.11 1.49
CA ASP A 276 5.57 18.55 1.71
C ASP A 276 4.57 19.25 0.76
N ARG A 277 4.52 18.83 -0.51
CA ARG A 277 3.55 19.34 -1.47
C ARG A 277 2.10 18.97 -1.12
N ILE A 278 1.86 17.75 -0.64
CA ILE A 278 0.54 17.37 -0.12
C ILE A 278 0.15 18.28 1.04
N VAL A 279 1.07 18.50 2.00
CA VAL A 279 0.86 19.38 3.15
C VAL A 279 0.54 20.81 2.72
N PHE A 280 1.28 21.35 1.74
CA PHE A 280 1.03 22.67 1.16
C PHE A 280 -0.43 22.80 0.70
N TYR A 281 -0.93 21.84 -0.07
CA TYR A 281 -2.32 21.85 -0.55
C TYR A 281 -3.35 21.72 0.57
N LEU A 282 -3.04 21.02 1.64
CA LEU A 282 -3.94 20.89 2.80
C LEU A 282 -3.97 22.18 3.65
N GLN A 283 -2.84 22.87 3.76
CA GLN A 283 -2.73 24.12 4.49
C GLN A 283 -3.27 25.33 3.71
N ILE A 284 -3.27 25.25 2.38
CA ILE A 284 -3.78 26.31 1.50
C ILE A 284 -4.88 25.71 0.59
N PRO A 285 -6.06 25.38 1.14
CA PRO A 285 -7.10 24.66 0.39
C PRO A 285 -7.61 25.44 -0.83
N ALA A 286 -7.49 26.76 -0.85
CA ALA A 286 -7.81 27.57 -2.04
C ALA A 286 -6.93 27.19 -3.25
N ALA A 287 -5.70 26.74 -3.06
CA ALA A 287 -4.82 26.29 -4.14
C ALA A 287 -5.36 25.05 -4.89
N LEU A 288 -6.22 24.24 -4.23
CA LEU A 288 -6.90 23.10 -4.86
C LEU A 288 -8.01 23.51 -5.83
N MET A 289 -8.49 24.76 -5.75
CA MET A 289 -9.60 25.25 -6.58
C MET A 289 -9.12 25.78 -7.94
N VAL A 290 -7.84 26.12 -8.04
CA VAL A 290 -7.22 26.68 -9.27
C VAL A 290 -6.40 25.64 -10.06
N ARG A 291 -6.50 24.38 -9.65
CA ARG A 291 -5.81 23.24 -10.23
C ARG A 291 -6.79 22.23 -10.88
#